data_11880247c411a0cf0c17f864e693aceb
#
_entry.id   11880247c411a0cf0c17f864e693aceb
#
_cell.length_a   1.000
_cell.length_b   1.000
_cell.length_c   1.000
_cell.angle_alpha   90.00
_cell.angle_beta   90.00
_cell.angle_gamma   90.00
#
_symmetry.space_group_name_H-M   'P 1'
#
loop_
_entity.id
_entity.type
_entity.pdbx_description
1 polymer ?
#
loop_
_entity_poly.entity_id
_entity_poly.type
_entity_poly.pdbx_seq_one_letter_code
_entity_poly.pdbx_strand_id
1 'polypeptide(L)'
;GPNAVLALKREGYRKQDMSLRDMGQMFSHPGILKVLGKHLKPGLVEMKNSLYKRGYLELVRKYCPSLTLEDLTPYPAGVRAQAVSNDGRLVDDFLFVNTPRTVNVGNAPSPAATSALPIGAHIVEQVKTLLD
;
A
#
# COMPACT_ATOMS: atom_id res chain seq x y z
N GLY A 1 1.57 -4.78 10.30
CA GLY A 1 1.69 -6.23 10.34
C GLY A 1 2.55 -6.75 9.20
N PRO A 2 3.04 -7.98 9.27
CA PRO A 2 3.96 -8.52 8.28
C PRO A 2 3.30 -8.92 6.94
N ASN A 3 1.99 -8.82 6.79
CA ASN A 3 1.28 -9.23 5.57
C ASN A 3 0.67 -8.03 4.85
N ALA A 4 1.09 -7.83 3.62
CA ALA A 4 0.47 -6.90 2.69
C ALA A 4 -0.22 -7.70 1.57
N VAL A 5 -1.54 -7.63 1.51
CA VAL A 5 -2.38 -8.34 0.53
C VAL A 5 -3.03 -7.33 -0.40
N LEU A 6 -3.12 -7.64 -1.68
CA LEU A 6 -3.77 -6.79 -2.66
C LEU A 6 -5.25 -6.60 -2.28
N ALA A 7 -5.66 -5.34 -2.09
CA ALA A 7 -7.06 -5.00 -1.89
C ALA A 7 -7.79 -4.96 -3.24
N LEU A 8 -8.94 -5.61 -3.33
CA LEU A 8 -9.77 -5.66 -4.54
C LEU A 8 -10.84 -4.57 -4.58
N LYS A 9 -10.77 -3.63 -3.63
CA LYS A 9 -11.61 -2.44 -3.52
C LYS A 9 -10.80 -1.31 -2.91
N ARG A 10 -11.00 -0.07 -3.32
CA ARG A 10 -10.27 1.11 -2.81
C ARG A 10 -10.42 1.29 -1.30
N GLU A 11 -11.59 1.05 -0.77
CA GLU A 11 -11.90 1.05 0.66
C GLU A 11 -12.28 -0.36 1.12
N GLY A 12 -11.42 -1.33 0.84
CA GLY A 12 -11.61 -2.74 1.18
C GLY A 12 -10.97 -3.07 2.52
N TYR A 13 -11.69 -2.87 3.62
CA TYR A 13 -11.21 -3.15 4.98
C TYR A 13 -11.47 -4.60 5.43
N ARG A 14 -12.25 -5.35 4.65
CA ARG A 14 -12.54 -6.77 4.89
C ARG A 14 -11.99 -7.62 3.75
N LYS A 15 -11.60 -8.85 4.05
CA LYS A 15 -11.08 -9.79 3.06
C LYS A 15 -12.06 -10.10 1.91
N GLN A 16 -13.36 -9.88 2.14
CA GLN A 16 -14.43 -10.15 1.18
C GLN A 16 -14.82 -8.91 0.37
N ASP A 17 -14.24 -7.75 0.67
CA ASP A 17 -14.58 -6.50 -0.01
C ASP A 17 -14.01 -6.53 -1.43
N MET A 18 -14.91 -6.56 -2.41
CA MET A 18 -14.57 -6.58 -3.84
C MET A 18 -15.40 -5.53 -4.59
N SER A 19 -14.79 -4.89 -5.58
CA SER A 19 -15.44 -3.95 -6.49
C SER A 19 -15.01 -4.26 -7.91
N LEU A 20 -15.95 -4.67 -8.74
CA LEU A 20 -15.67 -4.96 -10.16
C LEU A 20 -15.14 -3.71 -10.89
N ARG A 21 -15.63 -2.52 -10.52
CA ARG A 21 -15.16 -1.25 -11.08
C ARG A 21 -13.70 -1.01 -10.73
N ASP A 22 -13.34 -1.13 -9.46
CA ASP A 22 -11.96 -0.87 -8.99
C ASP A 22 -10.99 -1.92 -9.54
N MET A 23 -11.42 -3.18 -9.58
CA MET A 23 -10.67 -4.28 -10.20
C MET A 23 -10.45 -4.01 -11.69
N GLY A 24 -11.49 -3.61 -12.44
CA GLY A 24 -11.37 -3.27 -13.85
C GLY A 24 -10.37 -2.13 -14.08
N GLN A 25 -10.43 -1.06 -13.29
CA GLN A 25 -9.48 0.04 -13.37
C GLN A 25 -8.05 -0.40 -13.03
N MET A 26 -7.89 -1.21 -11.99
CA MET A 26 -6.58 -1.71 -11.55
C MET A 26 -5.95 -2.62 -12.60
N PHE A 27 -6.69 -3.59 -13.12
CA PHE A 27 -6.18 -4.55 -14.12
C PHE A 27 -6.06 -3.97 -15.54
N SER A 28 -6.68 -2.83 -15.83
CA SER A 28 -6.44 -2.09 -17.09
C SER A 28 -5.10 -1.34 -17.10
N HIS A 29 -4.46 -1.14 -15.93
CA HIS A 29 -3.21 -0.41 -15.85
C HIS A 29 -2.01 -1.33 -16.14
N PRO A 30 -1.20 -1.04 -17.19
CA PRO A 30 -0.12 -1.94 -17.63
C PRO A 30 0.97 -2.16 -16.58
N GLY A 31 1.24 -1.15 -15.77
CA GLY A 31 2.22 -1.25 -14.68
C GLY A 31 1.79 -2.24 -13.61
N ILE A 32 0.51 -2.27 -13.26
CA ILE A 32 -0.03 -3.22 -12.27
C ILE A 32 0.15 -4.66 -12.76
N LEU A 33 -0.13 -4.93 -14.03
CA LEU A 33 0.06 -6.28 -14.60
C LEU A 33 1.52 -6.72 -14.53
N LYS A 34 2.47 -5.81 -14.78
CA LYS A 34 3.91 -6.08 -14.65
C LYS A 34 4.32 -6.36 -13.20
N VAL A 35 3.82 -5.58 -12.24
CA VAL A 35 4.09 -5.80 -10.81
C VAL A 35 3.54 -7.15 -10.37
N LEU A 36 2.29 -7.45 -10.72
CA LEU A 36 1.66 -8.73 -10.39
C LEU A 36 2.46 -9.90 -10.98
N GLY A 37 2.88 -9.81 -12.25
CA GLY A 37 3.70 -10.84 -12.88
C GLY A 37 5.03 -11.09 -12.15
N LYS A 38 5.70 -10.03 -11.69
CA LYS A 38 6.96 -10.12 -10.95
C LYS A 38 6.79 -10.69 -9.53
N HIS A 39 5.68 -10.36 -8.86
CA HIS A 39 5.46 -10.66 -7.44
C HIS A 39 4.36 -11.72 -7.21
N LEU A 40 4.02 -12.50 -8.22
CA LEU A 40 2.92 -13.48 -8.14
C LEU A 40 3.15 -14.54 -7.06
N LYS A 41 4.36 -15.11 -6.99
CA LYS A 41 4.71 -16.13 -5.97
C LYS A 41 4.69 -15.58 -4.54
N PRO A 42 5.38 -14.48 -4.22
CA PRO A 42 5.29 -13.85 -2.90
C PRO A 42 3.86 -13.46 -2.52
N GLY A 43 3.11 -12.86 -3.44
CA GLY A 43 1.73 -12.44 -3.20
C GLY A 43 0.78 -13.59 -2.87
N LEU A 44 0.92 -14.74 -3.53
CA LEU A 44 0.15 -15.95 -3.21
C LEU A 44 0.48 -16.52 -1.83
N VAL A 45 1.75 -16.49 -1.43
CA VAL A 45 2.17 -16.92 -0.09
C VAL A 45 1.59 -16.00 0.98
N GLU A 46 1.65 -14.70 0.77
CA GLU A 46 1.07 -13.72 1.71
C GLU A 46 -0.45 -13.85 1.79
N MET A 47 -1.12 -14.05 0.67
CA MET A 47 -2.57 -14.29 0.65
C MET A 47 -2.92 -15.57 1.42
N LYS A 48 -2.20 -16.66 1.22
CA LYS A 48 -2.37 -17.90 2.00
C LYS A 48 -2.20 -17.64 3.50
N ASN A 49 -1.13 -16.95 3.90
CA ASN A 49 -0.88 -16.65 5.31
C ASN A 49 -1.92 -15.69 5.91
N SER A 50 -2.48 -14.78 5.09
CA SER A 50 -3.58 -13.92 5.51
C SER A 50 -4.89 -14.68 5.76
N LEU A 51 -5.11 -15.78 5.05
CA LEU A 51 -6.32 -16.62 5.20
C LEU A 51 -6.17 -17.64 6.33
N TYR A 52 -4.96 -18.14 6.57
CA TYR A 52 -4.71 -19.19 7.55
C TYR A 52 -3.98 -18.65 8.79
N LYS A 53 -4.68 -18.60 9.91
CA LYS A 53 -4.19 -18.10 11.20
C LYS A 53 -2.87 -18.79 11.64
N ARG A 54 -2.71 -20.09 11.36
CA ARG A 54 -1.48 -20.83 11.67
C ARG A 54 -0.28 -20.32 10.87
N GLY A 55 -0.43 -20.07 9.56
CA GLY A 55 0.65 -19.53 8.74
C GLY A 55 1.08 -18.13 9.18
N TYR A 56 0.12 -17.32 9.63
CA TYR A 56 0.42 -16.02 10.21
C TYR A 56 1.17 -16.15 11.54
N LEU A 57 0.77 -17.09 12.42
CA LEU A 57 1.45 -17.36 13.67
C LEU A 57 2.93 -17.70 13.49
N GLU A 58 3.25 -18.56 12.52
CA GLU A 58 4.64 -18.93 12.22
C GLU A 58 5.50 -17.73 11.83
N LEU A 59 4.92 -16.75 11.11
CA LEU A 59 5.63 -15.51 10.78
C LEU A 59 5.87 -14.64 12.00
N VAL A 60 4.88 -14.51 12.88
CA VAL A 60 4.98 -13.66 14.08
C VAL A 60 5.89 -14.28 15.13
N ARG A 61 5.95 -15.62 15.23
CA ARG A 61 6.86 -16.34 16.14
C ARG A 61 8.34 -16.09 15.86
N LYS A 62 8.70 -15.61 14.68
CA LYS A 62 10.08 -15.15 14.42
C LYS A 62 10.48 -13.97 15.30
N TYR A 63 9.50 -13.18 15.75
CA TYR A 63 9.71 -11.99 16.58
C TYR A 63 9.32 -12.25 18.05
N CYS A 64 8.30 -13.08 18.28
CA CYS A 64 7.81 -13.44 19.59
C CYS A 64 7.49 -14.95 19.64
N PRO A 65 8.46 -15.80 20.00
CA PRO A 65 8.32 -17.27 19.97
C PRO A 65 7.24 -17.83 20.90
N SER A 66 6.90 -17.12 21.97
CA SER A 66 5.92 -17.54 22.98
C SER A 66 4.46 -17.42 22.55
N LEU A 67 4.18 -16.73 21.41
CA LEU A 67 2.81 -16.55 20.96
C LEU A 67 2.13 -17.86 20.56
N THR A 68 0.84 -17.92 20.88
CA THR A 68 -0.05 -19.04 20.57
C THR A 68 -1.17 -18.61 19.60
N LEU A 69 -1.96 -19.55 19.12
CA LEU A 69 -3.11 -19.21 18.28
C LEU A 69 -4.19 -18.40 19.02
N GLU A 70 -4.27 -18.54 20.33
CA GLU A 70 -5.26 -17.89 21.18
C GLU A 70 -4.95 -16.39 21.31
N ASP A 71 -3.66 -16.02 21.30
CA ASP A 71 -3.22 -14.63 21.37
C ASP A 71 -3.55 -13.82 20.10
N LEU A 72 -3.84 -14.50 19.00
CA LEU A 72 -4.18 -13.84 17.76
C LEU A 72 -5.70 -13.60 17.67
N THR A 73 -6.12 -12.36 17.70
CA THR A 73 -7.52 -11.97 17.54
C THR A 73 -7.74 -11.27 16.19
N PRO A 74 -8.92 -11.43 15.55
CA PRO A 74 -9.26 -10.67 14.36
C PRO A 74 -9.26 -9.16 14.65
N TYR A 75 -8.65 -8.39 13.75
CA TYR A 75 -8.62 -6.93 13.83
C TYR A 75 -8.89 -6.34 12.44
N PRO A 76 -9.55 -5.16 12.34
CA PRO A 76 -9.77 -4.50 11.05
C PRO A 76 -8.46 -4.25 10.30
N ALA A 77 -8.48 -4.47 8.99
CA ALA A 77 -7.34 -4.18 8.13
C ALA A 77 -7.27 -2.68 7.83
N GLY A 78 -6.06 -2.17 7.59
CA GLY A 78 -5.85 -0.86 6.98
C GLY A 78 -5.65 -1.01 5.47
N VAL A 79 -6.07 -0.02 4.69
CA VAL A 79 -5.79 0.06 3.26
C VAL A 79 -4.69 1.08 3.03
N ARG A 80 -3.66 0.68 2.31
CA ARG A 80 -2.56 1.56 1.88
C ARG A 80 -2.63 1.74 0.37
N ALA A 81 -2.67 2.98 -0.09
CA ALA A 81 -2.47 3.29 -1.49
C ALA A 81 -0.99 3.09 -1.87
N GLN A 82 -0.75 2.48 -3.01
CA GLN A 82 0.58 2.32 -3.59
C GLN A 82 0.54 2.79 -5.04
N ALA A 83 1.27 3.86 -5.35
CA ALA A 83 1.40 4.32 -6.72
C ALA A 83 2.32 3.39 -7.52
N VAL A 84 1.92 3.12 -8.76
CA VAL A 84 2.64 2.24 -9.69
C VAL A 84 2.80 2.96 -11.01
N SER A 85 4.03 3.05 -11.52
CA SER A 85 4.33 3.62 -12.82
C SER A 85 3.97 2.66 -13.97
N ASN A 86 3.82 3.17 -15.19
CA ASN A 86 3.46 2.37 -16.37
C ASN A 86 4.48 1.27 -16.71
N ASP A 87 5.73 1.44 -16.30
CA ASP A 87 6.80 0.45 -16.47
C ASP A 87 6.80 -0.65 -15.39
N GLY A 88 5.92 -0.54 -14.38
CA GLY A 88 5.78 -1.51 -13.29
C GLY A 88 6.77 -1.30 -12.16
N ARG A 89 7.25 -0.07 -11.95
CA ARG A 89 7.98 0.30 -10.73
C ARG A 89 7.00 0.80 -9.67
N LEU A 90 7.23 0.43 -8.44
CA LEU A 90 6.54 1.01 -7.29
C LEU A 90 7.09 2.43 -7.06
N VAL A 91 6.20 3.39 -6.84
CA VAL A 91 6.58 4.75 -6.50
C VAL A 91 6.67 4.83 -4.98
N ASP A 92 7.89 4.75 -4.46
CA ASP A 92 8.15 4.68 -3.01
C ASP A 92 8.52 6.06 -2.42
N ASP A 93 8.51 7.10 -3.25
CA ASP A 93 8.82 8.47 -2.86
C ASP A 93 7.68 9.43 -3.23
N PHE A 94 7.86 10.71 -2.91
CA PHE A 94 6.93 11.77 -3.31
C PHE A 94 6.80 11.84 -4.83
N LEU A 95 5.57 11.96 -5.28
CA LEU A 95 5.26 12.28 -6.67
C LEU A 95 4.51 13.62 -6.71
N PHE A 96 5.19 14.65 -7.19
CA PHE A 96 4.57 15.94 -7.44
C PHE A 96 4.18 16.06 -8.92
N VAL A 97 2.95 16.49 -9.16
CA VAL A 97 2.45 16.82 -10.50
C VAL A 97 2.02 18.27 -10.48
N ASN A 98 2.95 19.15 -10.80
CA ASN A 98 2.77 20.59 -10.68
C ASN A 98 2.24 21.19 -11.99
N THR A 99 1.43 22.24 -11.87
CA THR A 99 1.07 23.15 -12.95
C THR A 99 1.63 24.54 -12.61
N PRO A 100 1.55 25.52 -13.52
CA PRO A 100 2.00 26.88 -13.20
C PRO A 100 1.30 27.55 -12.00
N ARG A 101 0.19 26.97 -11.53
CA ARG A 101 -0.62 27.54 -10.44
C ARG A 101 -0.98 26.57 -9.34
N THR A 102 -0.56 25.31 -9.41
CA THR A 102 -0.90 24.30 -8.42
C THR A 102 0.26 23.35 -8.12
N VAL A 103 0.39 22.97 -6.87
CA VAL A 103 1.22 21.85 -6.43
C VAL A 103 0.29 20.70 -6.10
N ASN A 104 0.40 19.60 -6.84
CA ASN A 104 -0.40 18.41 -6.60
C ASN A 104 0.49 17.29 -6.07
N VAL A 105 0.18 16.79 -4.88
CA VAL A 105 0.86 15.64 -4.28
C VAL A 105 0.17 14.38 -4.77
N GLY A 106 0.69 13.75 -5.82
CA GLY A 106 0.15 12.53 -6.42
C GLY A 106 0.45 11.27 -5.63
N ASN A 107 1.57 11.27 -4.88
CA ASN A 107 1.95 10.20 -3.96
C ASN A 107 2.70 10.79 -2.77
N ALA A 108 2.33 10.34 -1.56
CA ALA A 108 3.06 10.59 -0.33
C ALA A 108 3.37 9.25 0.33
N PRO A 109 4.66 8.90 0.52
CA PRO A 109 5.02 7.60 1.08
C PRO A 109 4.60 7.46 2.54
N SER A 110 4.30 6.24 2.95
CA SER A 110 4.09 5.89 4.37
C SER A 110 5.45 5.80 5.09
N PRO A 111 5.58 6.31 6.31
CA PRO A 111 4.53 6.74 7.26
C PRO A 111 4.22 8.25 7.17
N ALA A 112 3.16 8.61 6.46
CA ALA A 112 2.83 10.03 6.23
C ALA A 112 2.33 10.75 7.50
N ALA A 113 1.51 10.10 8.31
CA ALA A 113 0.92 10.72 9.50
C ALA A 113 1.98 11.12 10.54
N THR A 114 2.92 10.25 10.85
CA THR A 114 3.99 10.51 11.83
C THR A 114 5.04 11.49 11.31
N SER A 115 5.12 11.69 10.00
CA SER A 115 6.03 12.61 9.32
C SER A 115 5.32 13.85 8.76
N ALA A 116 4.13 14.18 9.27
CA ALA A 116 3.28 15.24 8.70
C ALA A 116 3.97 16.61 8.68
N LEU A 117 4.72 16.96 9.74
CA LEU A 117 5.42 18.26 9.81
C LEU A 117 6.53 18.41 8.77
N PRO A 118 7.50 17.47 8.64
CA PRO A 118 8.51 17.56 7.58
C PRO A 118 7.91 17.44 6.17
N ILE A 119 6.84 16.67 5.99
CA ILE A 119 6.11 16.60 4.72
C ILE A 119 5.51 17.96 4.38
N GLY A 120 4.85 18.62 5.34
CA GLY A 120 4.31 19.96 5.15
C GLY A 120 5.39 20.98 4.76
N ALA A 121 6.53 20.96 5.43
CA ALA A 121 7.68 21.81 5.08
C ALA A 121 8.16 21.55 3.65
N HIS A 122 8.29 20.28 3.24
CA HIS A 122 8.70 19.92 1.88
C HIS A 122 7.70 20.39 0.82
N ILE A 123 6.38 20.30 1.08
CA ILE A 123 5.34 20.80 0.18
C ILE A 123 5.44 22.34 0.06
N VAL A 124 5.68 23.06 1.16
CA VAL A 124 5.83 24.52 1.16
C VAL A 124 7.02 24.94 0.30
N GLU A 125 8.15 24.23 0.35
CA GLU A 125 9.29 24.52 -0.54
C GLU A 125 8.92 24.34 -2.03
N GLN A 126 8.13 23.33 -2.37
CA GLN A 126 7.61 23.17 -3.74
C GLN A 126 6.71 24.33 -4.16
N VAL A 127 5.90 24.88 -3.24
CA VAL A 127 5.04 26.04 -3.52
C VAL A 127 5.89 27.29 -3.76
N LYS A 128 6.92 27.52 -2.93
CA LYS A 128 7.82 28.69 -3.09
C LYS A 128 8.46 28.70 -4.47
N THR A 129 8.94 27.56 -4.98
CA THR A 129 9.56 27.47 -6.31
C THR A 129 8.60 27.77 -7.47
N LEU A 130 7.28 27.80 -7.25
CA LEU A 130 6.30 28.23 -8.23
C LEU A 130 5.97 29.73 -8.16
N LEU A 131 6.36 30.39 -7.06
CA LEU A 131 6.08 31.82 -6.85
C LEU A 131 7.25 32.71 -7.30
N ASP A 132 8.45 32.13 -7.43
CA ASP A 132 9.66 32.76 -7.96
C ASP A 132 9.68 32.69 -9.50
#